data_b1c7a0fc91f36b1cec487b4257ffef5b
#
_entry.id   b1c7a0fc91f36b1cec487b4257ffef5b
#
_cell.length_a   1.000
_cell.length_b   1.000
_cell.length_c   1.000
_cell.angle_alpha   90.00
_cell.angle_beta   90.00
_cell.angle_gamma   90.00
#
_symmetry.space_group_name_H-M   'P 1'
#
loop_
_entity.id
_entity.type
_entity.pdbx_description
1 polymer ?
#
loop_
_entity_poly.entity_id
_entity_poly.type
_entity_poly.pdbx_seq_one_letter_code
_entity_poly.pdbx_strand_id
1 'polypeptide(L)'
;MKEKILHVVSSACYRGTLKQAFYGMGIEDEVIYLPVDFSCNYIPKDFSDAELMLAVMSIGTDLLTLHDKEKILSELKTFVTTDYSSYDKVYVWHGGSANDLLLLYLMSILTDDNLYHIDITSCAKFMKKQNPWPYVDMGCVCPDDIKTFSMLSLAKKVMGTEKTEYIGQWNRWKASTKPYRFSSAETGIIEEYPADFMDDTIIKYAKEGRVLGALMAKVFQEYYNLFISTSIILKRIRELYREHKLDLTVSIRKK
;
A
#
# COMPACT_ATOMS: atom_id res chain seq x y z
N MET A 1 27.96 -4.74 -20.46
CA MET A 1 27.65 -4.84 -19.01
C MET A 1 26.23 -5.32 -18.87
N LYS A 2 25.90 -6.13 -17.86
CA LYS A 2 24.50 -6.53 -17.57
C LYS A 2 23.75 -5.29 -17.08
N GLU A 3 22.53 -5.04 -17.57
CA GLU A 3 21.68 -3.95 -17.03
C GLU A 3 21.50 -4.11 -15.53
N LYS A 4 21.62 -3.03 -14.79
CA LYS A 4 21.35 -2.98 -13.35
C LYS A 4 19.89 -2.56 -13.14
N ILE A 5 19.08 -3.51 -12.72
CA ILE A 5 17.62 -3.35 -12.61
C ILE A 5 17.20 -3.39 -11.14
N LEU A 6 16.30 -2.49 -10.76
CA LEU A 6 15.66 -2.44 -9.44
C LEU A 6 14.15 -2.64 -9.59
N HIS A 7 13.58 -3.48 -8.76
CA HIS A 7 12.14 -3.61 -8.61
C HIS A 7 11.68 -3.06 -7.26
N VAL A 8 10.62 -2.28 -7.26
CA VAL A 8 10.08 -1.60 -6.08
C VAL A 8 8.62 -1.98 -5.90
N VAL A 9 8.26 -2.36 -4.67
CA VAL A 9 6.91 -2.76 -4.28
C VAL A 9 6.46 -2.05 -3.00
N SER A 10 5.16 -2.03 -2.75
CA SER A 10 4.56 -1.29 -1.64
C SER A 10 4.61 -2.02 -0.29
N SER A 11 5.10 -3.26 -0.21
CA SER A 11 5.20 -3.98 1.05
C SER A 11 6.26 -5.10 1.06
N ALA A 12 6.66 -5.50 2.28
CA ALA A 12 7.60 -6.61 2.49
C ALA A 12 7.06 -7.96 1.96
N CYS A 13 5.74 -8.18 2.04
CA CYS A 13 5.11 -9.39 1.51
C CYS A 13 5.28 -9.48 0.00
N TYR A 14 5.03 -8.38 -0.72
CA TYR A 14 5.16 -8.32 -2.18
C TYR A 14 6.61 -8.46 -2.63
N ARG A 15 7.57 -7.91 -1.85
CA ARG A 15 9.00 -8.18 -2.05
C ARG A 15 9.29 -9.67 -1.98
N GLY A 16 8.72 -10.39 -1.01
CA GLY A 16 8.85 -11.84 -0.88
C GLY A 16 8.33 -12.58 -2.11
N THR A 17 7.15 -12.22 -2.59
CA THR A 17 6.52 -12.78 -3.79
C THR A 17 7.41 -12.59 -5.03
N LEU A 18 7.91 -11.37 -5.27
CA LEU A 18 8.80 -11.11 -6.42
C LEU A 18 10.11 -11.87 -6.32
N LYS A 19 10.77 -11.88 -5.15
CA LYS A 19 12.02 -12.62 -4.95
C LYS A 19 11.86 -14.11 -5.21
N GLN A 20 10.75 -14.70 -4.75
CA GLN A 20 10.47 -16.12 -5.01
C GLN A 20 10.23 -16.38 -6.50
N ALA A 21 9.48 -15.52 -7.19
CA ALA A 21 9.26 -15.63 -8.63
C ALA A 21 10.57 -15.51 -9.40
N PHE A 22 11.38 -14.52 -9.09
CA PHE A 22 12.66 -14.24 -9.75
C PHE A 22 13.65 -15.39 -9.56
N TYR A 23 13.72 -15.95 -8.34
CA TYR A 23 14.51 -17.14 -8.09
C TYR A 23 14.10 -18.30 -9.01
N GLY A 24 12.79 -18.57 -9.15
CA GLY A 24 12.27 -19.60 -10.05
C GLY A 24 12.45 -19.31 -11.55
N MET A 25 12.75 -18.06 -11.91
CA MET A 25 13.00 -17.60 -13.29
C MET A 25 14.49 -17.40 -13.58
N GLY A 26 15.38 -17.56 -12.61
CA GLY A 26 16.81 -17.27 -12.76
C GLY A 26 17.13 -15.79 -12.93
N ILE A 27 16.29 -14.90 -12.41
CA ILE A 27 16.46 -13.44 -12.41
C ILE A 27 17.13 -13.03 -11.10
N GLU A 28 18.21 -12.25 -11.19
CA GLU A 28 19.00 -11.78 -10.04
C GLU A 28 18.79 -10.30 -9.72
N ASP A 29 17.72 -9.70 -10.24
CA ASP A 29 17.45 -8.29 -10.07
C ASP A 29 17.14 -7.96 -8.60
N GLU A 30 17.52 -6.76 -8.19
CA GLU A 30 17.27 -6.28 -6.83
C GLU A 30 15.79 -5.97 -6.62
N VAL A 31 15.28 -6.31 -5.42
CA VAL A 31 13.88 -6.00 -5.03
C VAL A 31 13.87 -5.33 -3.68
N ILE A 32 13.35 -4.11 -3.62
CA ILE A 32 13.13 -3.35 -2.38
C ILE A 32 11.64 -3.09 -2.16
N TYR A 33 11.28 -2.58 -0.99
CA TYR A 33 9.90 -2.24 -0.66
C TYR A 33 9.80 -0.96 0.15
N LEU A 34 8.67 -0.28 0.02
CA LEU A 34 8.32 0.87 0.86
C LEU A 34 7.85 0.37 2.24
N PRO A 35 8.52 0.76 3.34
CA PRO A 35 8.23 0.20 4.67
C PRO A 35 7.01 0.85 5.36
N VAL A 36 6.39 1.86 4.75
CA VAL A 36 5.25 2.61 5.32
C VAL A 36 4.09 2.62 4.34
N ASP A 37 2.89 2.32 4.83
CA ASP A 37 1.66 2.44 4.07
C ASP A 37 1.13 3.88 4.15
N PHE A 38 1.32 4.65 3.09
CA PHE A 38 0.85 6.04 3.02
C PHE A 38 -0.66 6.19 2.73
N SER A 39 -1.36 5.11 2.48
CA SER A 39 -2.83 5.17 2.34
C SER A 39 -3.55 5.49 3.66
N CYS A 40 -2.91 5.22 4.79
CA CYS A 40 -3.49 5.40 6.12
C CYS A 40 -2.58 6.07 7.16
N ASN A 41 -1.44 6.59 6.70
CA ASN A 41 -0.47 7.24 7.56
C ASN A 41 -0.12 8.64 7.05
N TYR A 42 0.60 9.38 7.88
CA TYR A 42 1.09 10.71 7.53
C TYR A 42 2.02 10.64 6.32
N ILE A 43 1.79 11.49 5.33
CA ILE A 43 2.69 11.67 4.20
C ILE A 43 3.69 12.79 4.56
N PRO A 44 5.01 12.51 4.56
CA PRO A 44 6.01 13.48 4.95
C PRO A 44 6.05 14.66 3.98
N LYS A 45 6.19 15.88 4.51
CA LYS A 45 6.28 17.10 3.71
C LYS A 45 7.59 17.19 2.94
N ASP A 46 8.64 16.66 3.52
CA ASP A 46 9.95 16.46 2.92
C ASP A 46 10.57 15.18 3.48
N PHE A 47 11.80 14.87 3.12
CA PHE A 47 12.49 13.66 3.59
C PHE A 47 13.48 13.94 4.74
N SER A 48 13.26 15.01 5.50
CA SER A 48 13.99 15.27 6.74
C SER A 48 13.72 14.22 7.80
N ASP A 49 14.66 14.03 8.71
CA ASP A 49 14.52 13.06 9.82
C ASP A 49 13.27 13.29 10.64
N ALA A 50 12.87 14.55 10.87
CA ALA A 50 11.69 14.90 11.62
C ALA A 50 10.41 14.47 10.90
N GLU A 51 10.30 14.72 9.62
CA GLU A 51 9.14 14.34 8.80
C GLU A 51 9.03 12.83 8.61
N LEU A 52 10.14 12.13 8.39
CA LEU A 52 10.17 10.67 8.32
C LEU A 52 9.79 10.02 9.65
N MET A 53 10.22 10.61 10.78
CA MET A 53 9.81 10.17 12.10
C MET A 53 8.30 10.35 12.30
N LEU A 54 7.71 11.47 11.88
CA LEU A 54 6.26 11.67 11.94
C LEU A 54 5.49 10.62 11.14
N ALA A 55 5.98 10.27 9.92
CA ALA A 55 5.38 9.22 9.11
C ALA A 55 5.38 7.87 9.84
N VAL A 56 6.51 7.48 10.45
CA VAL A 56 6.63 6.23 11.21
C VAL A 56 5.79 6.26 12.49
N MET A 57 5.79 7.39 13.22
CA MET A 57 4.99 7.52 14.44
C MET A 57 3.49 7.52 14.20
N SER A 58 3.04 7.92 12.99
CA SER A 58 1.63 7.84 12.58
C SER A 58 1.14 6.41 12.32
N ILE A 59 2.05 5.44 12.24
CA ILE A 59 1.69 4.02 12.18
C ILE A 59 1.03 3.64 13.53
N GLY A 60 -0.29 3.70 13.55
CA GLY A 60 -1.10 3.60 14.75
C GLY A 60 -1.29 2.15 15.22
N THR A 61 -0.22 1.44 15.49
CA THR A 61 -0.32 0.09 16.04
C THR A 61 0.36 0.03 17.41
N ASP A 62 -0.43 -0.27 18.45
CA ASP A 62 0.12 -0.65 19.77
C ASP A 62 0.87 -1.98 19.72
N LEU A 63 0.89 -2.61 18.54
CA LEU A 63 1.60 -3.87 18.28
C LEU A 63 3.07 -3.62 17.91
N LEU A 64 3.43 -2.39 17.52
CA LEU A 64 4.80 -2.03 17.21
C LEU A 64 5.49 -1.49 18.46
N THR A 65 6.56 -2.14 18.84
CA THR A 65 7.47 -1.64 19.87
C THR A 65 8.23 -0.41 19.37
N LEU A 66 8.88 0.32 20.28
CA LEU A 66 9.75 1.43 19.89
C LEU A 66 10.87 0.93 18.95
N HIS A 67 11.44 -0.24 19.23
CA HIS A 67 12.45 -0.88 18.41
C HIS A 67 11.95 -1.19 16.98
N ASP A 68 10.69 -1.65 16.83
CA ASP A 68 10.11 -1.86 15.49
C ASP A 68 9.99 -0.55 14.73
N LYS A 69 9.59 0.54 15.40
CA LYS A 69 9.50 1.88 14.79
C LYS A 69 10.86 2.44 14.38
N GLU A 70 11.88 2.24 15.21
CA GLU A 70 13.28 2.62 14.88
C GLU A 70 13.78 1.87 13.65
N LYS A 71 13.48 0.58 13.55
CA LYS A 71 13.80 -0.23 12.37
C LYS A 71 13.08 0.27 11.12
N ILE A 72 11.77 0.50 11.19
CA ILE A 72 10.99 1.05 10.08
C ILE A 72 11.53 2.40 9.64
N LEU A 73 11.90 3.28 10.59
CA LEU A 73 12.49 4.58 10.28
C LEU A 73 13.82 4.42 9.54
N SER A 74 14.68 3.51 9.98
CA SER A 74 15.95 3.23 9.31
C SER A 74 15.74 2.72 7.88
N GLU A 75 14.79 1.80 7.70
CA GLU A 75 14.43 1.27 6.38
C GLU A 75 13.84 2.38 5.48
N LEU A 76 12.98 3.25 6.02
CA LEU A 76 12.39 4.36 5.28
C LEU A 76 13.46 5.40 4.87
N LYS A 77 14.39 5.73 5.77
CA LYS A 77 15.53 6.59 5.44
C LYS A 77 16.36 6.00 4.31
N THR A 78 16.71 4.72 4.41
CA THR A 78 17.45 4.02 3.35
C THR A 78 16.69 4.09 2.04
N PHE A 79 15.37 3.84 2.07
CA PHE A 79 14.52 3.90 0.88
C PHE A 79 14.57 5.29 0.20
N VAL A 80 14.37 6.38 0.93
CA VAL A 80 14.32 7.73 0.34
C VAL A 80 15.69 8.31 -0.02
N THR A 81 16.77 7.76 0.51
CA THR A 81 18.15 8.20 0.22
C THR A 81 18.90 7.27 -0.75
N THR A 82 18.25 6.21 -1.23
CA THR A 82 18.84 5.33 -2.25
C THR A 82 19.13 6.13 -3.53
N ASP A 83 20.34 5.93 -4.06
CA ASP A 83 20.70 6.50 -5.38
C ASP A 83 20.05 5.70 -6.51
N TYR A 84 18.85 6.09 -6.87
CA TYR A 84 18.07 5.47 -7.94
C TYR A 84 18.67 5.74 -9.34
N SER A 85 19.49 6.77 -9.50
CA SER A 85 20.15 7.06 -10.79
C SER A 85 21.23 6.05 -11.13
N SER A 86 21.70 5.28 -10.14
CA SER A 86 22.67 4.19 -10.35
C SER A 86 22.10 2.93 -11.03
N TYR A 87 20.79 2.89 -11.24
CA TYR A 87 20.10 1.79 -11.94
C TYR A 87 19.76 2.20 -13.37
N ASP A 88 19.89 1.27 -14.32
CA ASP A 88 19.48 1.50 -15.71
C ASP A 88 17.94 1.55 -15.82
N LYS A 89 17.24 0.78 -14.97
CA LYS A 89 15.77 0.76 -14.90
C LYS A 89 15.28 0.55 -13.46
N VAL A 90 14.27 1.32 -13.10
CA VAL A 90 13.54 1.17 -11.82
C VAL A 90 12.10 0.82 -12.14
N TYR A 91 11.69 -0.40 -11.81
CA TYR A 91 10.33 -0.88 -12.02
C TYR A 91 9.50 -0.76 -10.76
N VAL A 92 8.43 0.01 -10.79
CA VAL A 92 7.40 0.05 -9.74
C VAL A 92 6.28 -0.90 -10.10
N TRP A 93 6.04 -1.89 -9.25
CA TRP A 93 4.93 -2.81 -9.40
C TRP A 93 3.73 -2.29 -8.64
N HIS A 94 2.60 -2.19 -9.30
CA HIS A 94 1.37 -1.74 -8.67
C HIS A 94 0.13 -2.47 -9.20
N GLY A 95 -0.90 -2.51 -8.34
CA GLY A 95 -2.26 -2.82 -8.69
C GLY A 95 -3.15 -1.59 -8.52
N GLY A 96 -4.40 -1.82 -8.11
CA GLY A 96 -5.38 -0.75 -7.91
C GLY A 96 -5.38 -0.15 -6.50
N SER A 97 -4.58 -0.65 -5.54
CA SER A 97 -4.61 -0.12 -4.18
C SER A 97 -3.99 1.27 -4.07
N ALA A 98 -4.52 2.08 -3.16
CA ALA A 98 -3.99 3.43 -2.95
C ALA A 98 -2.51 3.41 -2.54
N ASN A 99 -2.08 2.43 -1.73
CA ASN A 99 -0.67 2.33 -1.32
C ASN A 99 0.26 2.01 -2.49
N ASP A 100 -0.17 1.15 -3.42
CA ASP A 100 0.59 0.84 -4.63
C ASP A 100 0.73 2.09 -5.53
N LEU A 101 -0.36 2.86 -5.71
CA LEU A 101 -0.35 4.09 -6.51
C LEU A 101 0.45 5.20 -5.84
N LEU A 102 0.36 5.35 -4.51
CA LEU A 102 1.17 6.31 -3.75
C LEU A 102 2.67 5.99 -3.85
N LEU A 103 3.03 4.70 -3.89
CA LEU A 103 4.41 4.29 -4.18
C LEU A 103 4.86 4.80 -5.55
N LEU A 104 4.05 4.63 -6.60
CA LEU A 104 4.38 5.11 -7.96
C LEU A 104 4.58 6.64 -7.97
N TYR A 105 3.72 7.39 -7.25
CA TYR A 105 3.84 8.84 -7.14
C TYR A 105 5.11 9.27 -6.39
N LEU A 106 5.46 8.58 -5.31
CA LEU A 106 6.69 8.81 -4.56
C LEU A 106 7.92 8.52 -5.44
N MET A 107 7.93 7.38 -6.13
CA MET A 107 9.05 7.01 -6.99
C MET A 107 9.23 7.98 -8.16
N SER A 108 8.16 8.65 -8.60
CA SER A 108 8.25 9.72 -9.62
C SER A 108 9.03 10.95 -9.13
N ILE A 109 9.15 11.13 -7.80
CA ILE A 109 9.99 12.19 -7.20
C ILE A 109 11.43 11.71 -7.01
N LEU A 110 11.60 10.44 -6.61
CA LEU A 110 12.90 9.89 -6.22
C LEU A 110 13.75 9.40 -7.39
N THR A 111 13.16 9.27 -8.59
CA THR A 111 13.84 8.75 -9.78
C THR A 111 13.96 9.81 -10.87
N ASP A 112 14.91 9.60 -11.79
CA ASP A 112 15.06 10.38 -13.01
C ASP A 112 14.25 9.79 -14.18
N ASP A 113 14.83 9.72 -15.38
CA ASP A 113 14.18 9.20 -16.60
C ASP A 113 14.21 7.67 -16.72
N ASN A 114 14.66 6.97 -15.69
CA ASN A 114 14.77 5.50 -15.62
C ASN A 114 13.59 4.82 -14.95
N LEU A 115 12.50 5.55 -14.67
CA LEU A 115 11.30 5.01 -14.04
C LEU A 115 10.42 4.28 -15.05
N TYR A 116 10.02 3.08 -14.68
CA TYR A 116 9.03 2.24 -15.36
C TYR A 116 7.98 1.79 -14.35
N HIS A 117 6.79 1.47 -14.82
CA HIS A 117 5.78 0.84 -13.98
C HIS A 117 5.27 -0.45 -14.60
N ILE A 118 4.85 -1.38 -13.75
CA ILE A 118 4.20 -2.64 -14.11
C ILE A 118 2.84 -2.64 -13.42
N ASP A 119 1.81 -2.31 -14.21
CA ASP A 119 0.42 -2.34 -13.78
C ASP A 119 -0.14 -3.75 -13.98
N ILE A 120 -0.29 -4.51 -12.88
CA ILE A 120 -0.81 -5.88 -12.93
C ILE A 120 -2.28 -5.94 -13.37
N THR A 121 -3.04 -4.84 -13.19
CA THR A 121 -4.44 -4.78 -13.61
C THR A 121 -4.59 -4.70 -15.13
N SER A 122 -3.54 -4.28 -15.83
CA SER A 122 -3.49 -4.26 -17.30
C SER A 122 -3.37 -5.67 -17.90
N CYS A 123 -3.09 -6.71 -17.10
CA CYS A 123 -3.02 -8.09 -17.57
C CYS A 123 -4.41 -8.73 -17.65
N ALA A 124 -5.06 -8.69 -18.82
CA ALA A 124 -6.40 -9.21 -19.01
C ALA A 124 -6.57 -10.69 -18.62
N LYS A 125 -5.55 -11.54 -18.85
CA LYS A 125 -5.57 -12.96 -18.45
C LYS A 125 -5.53 -13.13 -16.94
N PHE A 126 -4.73 -12.33 -16.25
CA PHE A 126 -4.64 -12.33 -14.79
C PHE A 126 -5.94 -11.79 -14.18
N MET A 127 -6.47 -10.68 -14.69
CA MET A 127 -7.75 -10.13 -14.24
C MET A 127 -8.90 -11.13 -14.42
N LYS A 128 -8.91 -11.90 -15.51
CA LYS A 128 -9.89 -12.97 -15.72
C LYS A 128 -9.76 -14.09 -14.67
N LYS A 129 -8.54 -14.43 -14.23
CA LYS A 129 -8.30 -15.39 -13.13
C LYS A 129 -8.88 -14.88 -11.80
N GLN A 130 -8.80 -13.57 -11.55
CA GLN A 130 -9.27 -12.94 -10.30
C GLN A 130 -10.79 -12.68 -10.26
N ASN A 131 -11.51 -12.82 -11.38
CA ASN A 131 -12.96 -12.65 -11.44
C ASN A 131 -13.68 -13.61 -10.46
N PRO A 132 -14.63 -13.14 -9.59
CA PRO A 132 -15.35 -11.86 -9.66
C PRO A 132 -14.76 -10.72 -8.78
N TRP A 133 -13.55 -10.85 -8.26
CA TRP A 133 -12.97 -9.84 -7.37
C TRP A 133 -12.65 -8.53 -8.13
N PRO A 134 -13.28 -7.42 -7.80
CA PRO A 134 -12.96 -6.12 -8.42
C PRO A 134 -11.61 -5.56 -7.93
N TYR A 135 -11.09 -6.10 -6.83
CA TYR A 135 -9.92 -5.59 -6.14
C TYR A 135 -8.69 -6.42 -6.48
N VAL A 136 -7.82 -5.86 -7.28
CA VAL A 136 -6.56 -6.52 -7.62
C VAL A 136 -5.41 -5.59 -7.25
N ASP A 137 -4.71 -5.95 -6.19
CA ASP A 137 -3.45 -5.37 -5.79
C ASP A 137 -2.33 -6.42 -5.87
N MET A 138 -1.13 -6.03 -5.52
CA MET A 138 0.02 -6.93 -5.50
C MET A 138 -0.16 -8.12 -4.54
N GLY A 139 -1.06 -8.05 -3.55
CA GLY A 139 -1.41 -9.15 -2.64
C GLY A 139 -2.16 -10.30 -3.32
N CYS A 140 -2.76 -10.05 -4.47
CA CYS A 140 -3.43 -11.08 -5.27
C CYS A 140 -2.47 -11.90 -6.14
N VAL A 141 -1.20 -11.46 -6.27
CA VAL A 141 -0.20 -12.08 -7.16
C VAL A 141 0.53 -13.19 -6.44
N CYS A 142 0.44 -14.42 -6.96
CA CYS A 142 1.30 -15.52 -6.54
C CYS A 142 2.64 -15.50 -7.34
N PRO A 143 3.73 -16.06 -6.80
CA PRO A 143 5.01 -16.10 -7.51
C PRO A 143 4.92 -16.68 -8.94
N ASP A 144 4.14 -17.73 -9.13
CA ASP A 144 3.97 -18.38 -10.45
C ASP A 144 3.20 -17.51 -11.45
N ASP A 145 2.36 -16.59 -10.98
CA ASP A 145 1.58 -15.71 -11.86
C ASP A 145 2.49 -14.78 -12.67
N ILE A 146 3.59 -14.34 -12.09
CA ILE A 146 4.55 -13.42 -12.73
C ILE A 146 5.11 -14.05 -14.01
N LYS A 147 5.49 -15.33 -13.95
CA LYS A 147 5.95 -16.09 -15.09
C LYS A 147 4.79 -16.46 -16.03
N THR A 148 3.73 -17.05 -15.48
CA THR A 148 2.59 -17.59 -16.23
C THR A 148 1.92 -16.53 -17.10
N PHE A 149 1.78 -15.32 -16.58
CA PHE A 149 1.15 -14.20 -17.28
C PHE A 149 2.15 -13.23 -17.91
N SER A 150 3.46 -13.57 -17.89
CA SER A 150 4.53 -12.74 -18.47
C SER A 150 4.48 -11.29 -17.99
N MET A 151 4.24 -11.07 -16.68
CA MET A 151 3.95 -9.74 -16.11
C MET A 151 5.07 -8.73 -16.33
N LEU A 152 6.34 -9.17 -16.42
CA LEU A 152 7.46 -8.28 -16.76
C LEU A 152 7.28 -7.61 -18.13
N SER A 153 6.57 -8.24 -19.08
CA SER A 153 6.29 -7.66 -20.39
C SER A 153 5.27 -6.53 -20.38
N LEU A 154 4.59 -6.30 -19.24
CA LEU A 154 3.66 -5.19 -19.04
C LEU A 154 4.38 -3.87 -18.72
N ALA A 155 5.70 -3.92 -18.50
CA ALA A 155 6.49 -2.76 -18.14
C ALA A 155 6.35 -1.63 -19.17
N LYS A 156 6.01 -0.44 -18.68
CA LYS A 156 5.93 0.78 -19.48
C LYS A 156 6.79 1.85 -18.85
N LYS A 157 7.51 2.61 -19.68
CA LYS A 157 8.27 3.76 -19.22
C LYS A 157 7.30 4.85 -18.78
N VAL A 158 7.55 5.45 -17.63
CA VAL A 158 6.80 6.63 -17.18
C VAL A 158 7.25 7.82 -18.02
N MET A 159 6.34 8.40 -18.79
CA MET A 159 6.64 9.53 -19.65
C MET A 159 6.68 10.85 -18.87
N GLY A 160 7.36 11.86 -19.38
CA GLY A 160 7.53 13.14 -18.67
C GLY A 160 6.21 13.82 -18.26
N THR A 161 5.16 13.70 -19.08
CA THR A 161 3.81 14.22 -18.77
C THR A 161 3.17 13.44 -17.61
N GLU A 162 3.23 12.10 -17.62
CA GLU A 162 2.74 11.25 -16.53
C GLU A 162 3.52 11.50 -15.24
N LYS A 163 4.85 11.63 -15.35
CA LYS A 163 5.71 11.93 -14.21
C LYS A 163 5.32 13.24 -13.54
N THR A 164 5.07 14.29 -14.34
CA THR A 164 4.61 15.59 -13.84
C THR A 164 3.27 15.46 -13.12
N GLU A 165 2.35 14.69 -13.67
CA GLU A 165 1.04 14.41 -13.04
C GLU A 165 1.20 13.68 -11.71
N TYR A 166 2.01 12.63 -11.66
CA TYR A 166 2.26 11.84 -10.43
C TYR A 166 2.89 12.69 -9.32
N ILE A 167 3.86 13.54 -9.67
CA ILE A 167 4.45 14.52 -8.73
C ILE A 167 3.39 15.50 -8.23
N GLY A 168 2.51 15.99 -9.11
CA GLY A 168 1.38 16.85 -8.75
C GLY A 168 0.41 16.15 -7.77
N GLN A 169 0.10 14.87 -8.02
CA GLN A 169 -0.74 14.07 -7.13
C GLN A 169 -0.09 13.89 -5.75
N TRP A 170 1.18 13.52 -5.69
CA TRP A 170 1.90 13.39 -4.42
C TRP A 170 1.87 14.70 -3.62
N ASN A 171 2.14 15.85 -4.27
CA ASN A 171 2.14 17.14 -3.60
C ASN A 171 0.74 17.52 -3.08
N ARG A 172 -0.32 17.14 -3.78
CA ARG A 172 -1.71 17.31 -3.31
C ARG A 172 -1.97 16.52 -2.04
N TRP A 173 -1.60 15.24 -2.02
CA TRP A 173 -1.80 14.38 -0.85
C TRP A 173 -0.94 14.83 0.35
N LYS A 174 0.27 15.31 0.09
CA LYS A 174 1.15 15.87 1.11
C LYS A 174 0.58 17.11 1.80
N ALA A 175 -0.21 17.91 1.09
CA ALA A 175 -0.87 19.10 1.62
C ALA A 175 -2.17 18.80 2.38
N SER A 176 -2.67 17.57 2.29
CA SER A 176 -3.96 17.19 2.88
C SER A 176 -3.86 16.94 4.37
N THR A 177 -4.96 17.25 5.07
CA THR A 177 -5.14 16.94 6.51
C THR A 177 -5.94 15.67 6.76
N LYS A 178 -6.52 15.07 5.72
CA LYS A 178 -7.29 13.84 5.84
C LYS A 178 -6.38 12.63 5.94
N PRO A 179 -6.57 11.74 6.95
CA PRO A 179 -5.62 10.66 7.22
C PRO A 179 -5.75 9.46 6.28
N TYR A 180 -6.93 9.25 5.68
CA TYR A 180 -7.19 8.07 4.87
C TYR A 180 -7.28 8.39 3.39
N ARG A 181 -6.72 7.49 2.56
CA ARG A 181 -6.70 7.56 1.11
C ARG A 181 -7.04 6.18 0.57
N PHE A 182 -8.18 6.06 -0.10
CA PHE A 182 -8.61 4.81 -0.70
C PHE A 182 -8.82 5.00 -2.19
N SER A 183 -8.41 4.01 -2.96
CA SER A 183 -8.75 3.97 -4.38
C SER A 183 -10.11 3.30 -4.57
N SER A 184 -10.89 3.83 -5.50
CA SER A 184 -12.13 3.19 -5.93
C SER A 184 -11.82 2.04 -6.89
N ALA A 185 -12.47 0.89 -6.68
CA ALA A 185 -12.37 -0.25 -7.58
C ALA A 185 -12.93 0.04 -8.99
N GLU A 186 -13.89 0.96 -9.08
CA GLU A 186 -14.55 1.30 -10.34
C GLU A 186 -13.75 2.28 -11.18
N THR A 187 -13.14 3.29 -10.52
CA THR A 187 -12.47 4.40 -11.21
C THR A 187 -10.95 4.34 -11.12
N GLY A 188 -10.39 3.58 -10.17
CA GLY A 188 -8.95 3.60 -9.86
C GLY A 188 -8.47 4.93 -9.27
N ILE A 189 -9.37 5.88 -9.00
CA ILE A 189 -9.02 7.20 -8.47
C ILE A 189 -8.86 7.11 -6.95
N ILE A 190 -7.81 7.74 -6.43
CA ILE A 190 -7.61 7.87 -4.99
C ILE A 190 -8.42 9.06 -4.49
N GLU A 191 -9.24 8.82 -3.48
CA GLU A 191 -10.00 9.83 -2.76
C GLU A 191 -9.57 9.89 -1.29
N GLU A 192 -9.78 11.05 -0.68
CA GLU A 192 -9.44 11.31 0.71
C GLU A 192 -10.65 11.23 1.62
N TYR A 193 -10.45 10.59 2.76
CA TYR A 193 -11.51 10.38 3.73
C TYR A 193 -11.08 10.89 5.12
N PRO A 194 -12.03 11.49 5.89
CA PRO A 194 -11.76 11.94 7.24
C PRO A 194 -11.53 10.75 8.20
N ALA A 195 -11.00 11.04 9.39
CA ALA A 195 -10.67 10.02 10.38
C ALA A 195 -11.89 9.20 10.84
N ASP A 196 -13.06 9.80 10.86
CA ASP A 196 -14.32 9.21 11.31
C ASP A 196 -15.15 8.57 10.18
N PHE A 197 -14.60 8.49 8.98
CA PHE A 197 -15.31 7.99 7.79
C PHE A 197 -16.04 6.66 7.99
N MET A 198 -15.50 5.76 8.79
CA MET A 198 -16.07 4.43 9.04
C MET A 198 -16.82 4.32 10.37
N ASP A 199 -16.86 5.37 11.19
CA ASP A 199 -17.33 5.30 12.58
C ASP A 199 -18.77 4.81 12.68
N ASP A 200 -19.68 5.43 11.96
CA ASP A 200 -21.10 5.07 12.02
C ASP A 200 -21.33 3.61 11.64
N THR A 201 -20.61 3.12 10.61
CA THR A 201 -20.68 1.73 10.16
C THR A 201 -20.12 0.78 11.22
N ILE A 202 -18.96 1.10 11.80
CA ILE A 202 -18.34 0.29 12.86
C ILE A 202 -19.25 0.24 14.09
N ILE A 203 -19.75 1.40 14.56
CA ILE A 203 -20.63 1.50 15.73
C ILE A 203 -21.95 0.75 15.50
N LYS A 204 -22.55 0.90 14.31
CA LYS A 204 -23.77 0.19 13.93
C LYS A 204 -23.61 -1.32 14.09
N TYR A 205 -22.58 -1.90 13.47
CA TYR A 205 -22.40 -3.34 13.50
C TYR A 205 -21.83 -3.89 14.82
N ALA A 206 -21.12 -3.08 15.59
CA ALA A 206 -20.67 -3.46 16.93
C ALA A 206 -21.85 -3.63 17.89
N LYS A 207 -22.88 -2.77 17.80
CA LYS A 207 -24.12 -2.87 18.59
C LYS A 207 -24.91 -4.16 18.34
N GLU A 208 -24.69 -4.81 17.21
CA GLU A 208 -25.31 -6.10 16.90
C GLU A 208 -24.65 -7.29 17.65
N GLY A 209 -23.70 -7.03 18.55
CA GLY A 209 -23.05 -8.05 19.39
C GLY A 209 -22.12 -8.99 18.61
N ARG A 210 -21.57 -8.55 17.49
CA ARG A 210 -20.74 -9.37 16.63
C ARG A 210 -19.33 -9.57 17.20
N VAL A 211 -18.75 -10.75 16.95
CA VAL A 211 -17.32 -10.96 17.19
C VAL A 211 -16.49 -10.13 16.20
N LEU A 212 -15.26 -9.75 16.59
CA LEU A 212 -14.40 -8.84 15.84
C LEU A 212 -14.29 -9.19 14.33
N GLY A 213 -14.07 -10.47 14.01
CA GLY A 213 -13.97 -10.90 12.60
C GLY A 213 -15.25 -10.67 11.78
N ALA A 214 -16.43 -10.91 12.39
CA ALA A 214 -17.71 -10.66 11.73
C ALA A 214 -17.99 -9.16 11.59
N LEU A 215 -17.59 -8.33 12.57
CA LEU A 215 -17.65 -6.88 12.48
C LEU A 215 -16.83 -6.37 11.31
N MET A 216 -15.56 -6.81 11.23
CA MET A 216 -14.67 -6.42 10.15
C MET A 216 -15.21 -6.83 8.77
N ALA A 217 -15.74 -8.06 8.64
CA ALA A 217 -16.34 -8.54 7.40
C ALA A 217 -17.54 -7.67 6.97
N LYS A 218 -18.34 -7.16 7.92
CA LYS A 218 -19.45 -6.25 7.62
C LYS A 218 -18.99 -4.87 7.18
N VAL A 219 -17.95 -4.32 7.82
CA VAL A 219 -17.34 -3.06 7.37
C VAL A 219 -16.78 -3.21 5.95
N PHE A 220 -16.09 -4.30 5.65
CA PHE A 220 -15.65 -4.59 4.27
C PHE A 220 -16.81 -4.67 3.28
N GLN A 221 -17.92 -5.28 3.67
CA GLN A 221 -19.09 -5.40 2.80
C GLN A 221 -19.72 -4.05 2.48
N GLU A 222 -19.77 -3.11 3.45
CA GLU A 222 -20.30 -1.76 3.21
C GLU A 222 -19.42 -0.92 2.28
N TYR A 223 -18.11 -1.11 2.36
CA TYR A 223 -17.14 -0.36 1.57
C TYR A 223 -16.46 -1.22 0.50
N TYR A 224 -17.22 -2.19 -0.05
CA TYR A 224 -16.68 -3.18 -0.99
C TYR A 224 -16.08 -2.59 -2.28
N ASN A 225 -16.44 -1.36 -2.60
CA ASN A 225 -15.93 -0.62 -3.77
C ASN A 225 -14.67 0.21 -3.48
N LEU A 226 -14.18 0.17 -2.23
CA LEU A 226 -12.95 0.87 -1.82
C LEU A 226 -11.87 -0.13 -1.40
N PHE A 227 -10.63 0.14 -1.81
CA PHE A 227 -9.47 -0.62 -1.34
C PHE A 227 -9.12 -0.22 0.11
N ILE A 228 -9.83 -0.78 1.08
CA ILE A 228 -9.56 -0.57 2.51
C ILE A 228 -8.83 -1.78 3.07
N SER A 229 -7.66 -1.59 3.67
CA SER A 229 -6.94 -2.70 4.30
C SER A 229 -7.56 -3.10 5.65
N THR A 230 -7.42 -4.39 5.99
CA THR A 230 -7.84 -4.94 7.29
C THR A 230 -7.22 -4.17 8.47
N SER A 231 -5.96 -3.74 8.31
CA SER A 231 -5.22 -3.01 9.35
C SER A 231 -5.85 -1.65 9.66
N ILE A 232 -6.38 -0.96 8.66
CA ILE A 232 -7.06 0.34 8.83
C ILE A 232 -8.35 0.17 9.64
N ILE A 233 -9.18 -0.82 9.28
CA ILE A 233 -10.42 -1.10 10.00
C ILE A 233 -10.11 -1.47 11.45
N LEU A 234 -9.14 -2.33 11.67
CA LEU A 234 -8.74 -2.75 13.01
C LEU A 234 -8.18 -1.58 13.84
N LYS A 235 -7.37 -0.70 13.22
CA LYS A 235 -6.87 0.52 13.84
C LYS A 235 -8.05 1.38 14.32
N ARG A 236 -9.04 1.65 13.44
CA ARG A 236 -10.17 2.51 13.79
C ARG A 236 -11.08 1.91 14.86
N ILE A 237 -11.34 0.60 14.83
CA ILE A 237 -12.07 -0.10 15.89
C ILE A 237 -11.39 0.10 17.26
N ARG A 238 -10.06 -0.02 17.32
CA ARG A 238 -9.31 0.18 18.56
C ARG A 238 -9.35 1.63 19.05
N GLU A 239 -9.26 2.59 18.15
CA GLU A 239 -9.39 4.00 18.48
C GLU A 239 -10.76 4.29 19.09
N LEU A 240 -11.84 3.84 18.45
CA LEU A 240 -13.21 4.00 18.95
C LEU A 240 -13.43 3.32 20.32
N TYR A 241 -12.81 2.17 20.55
CA TYR A 241 -12.83 1.51 21.86
C TYR A 241 -12.15 2.37 22.92
N ARG A 242 -10.98 2.96 22.63
CA ARG A 242 -10.27 3.87 23.56
C ARG A 242 -11.03 5.18 23.80
N GLU A 243 -11.73 5.67 22.80
CA GLU A 243 -12.60 6.85 22.91
C GLU A 243 -13.90 6.56 23.66
N HIS A 244 -14.09 5.34 24.19
CA HIS A 244 -15.31 4.87 24.84
C HIS A 244 -16.58 4.99 23.97
N LYS A 245 -16.40 5.01 22.64
CA LYS A 245 -17.50 5.01 21.68
C LYS A 245 -17.97 3.60 21.29
N LEU A 246 -17.14 2.59 21.60
CA LEU A 246 -17.46 1.17 21.43
C LEU A 246 -17.36 0.43 22.74
N ASP A 247 -18.40 -0.32 23.07
CA ASP A 247 -18.37 -1.32 24.15
C ASP A 247 -18.14 -2.70 23.51
N LEU A 248 -16.90 -3.13 23.46
CA LEU A 248 -16.53 -4.45 22.98
C LEU A 248 -16.57 -5.42 24.16
N THR A 249 -17.75 -5.89 24.52
CA THR A 249 -17.90 -7.10 25.34
C THR A 249 -17.41 -8.29 24.50
N VAL A 250 -16.10 -8.51 24.48
CA VAL A 250 -15.50 -9.72 23.92
C VAL A 250 -15.92 -10.87 24.84
N SER A 251 -16.98 -11.55 24.50
CA SER A 251 -17.28 -12.84 25.09
C SER A 251 -16.18 -13.81 24.63
N ILE A 252 -15.09 -13.87 25.40
CA ILE A 252 -14.12 -14.95 25.33
C ILE A 252 -14.87 -16.19 25.80
N ARG A 253 -15.49 -16.92 24.91
CA ARG A 253 -15.94 -18.28 25.22
C ARG A 253 -14.68 -19.11 25.49
N LYS A 254 -14.39 -19.31 26.77
CA LYS A 254 -13.47 -20.38 27.20
C LYS A 254 -14.03 -21.69 26.60
N LYS A 255 -13.29 -22.29 25.70
CA LYS A 255 -13.48 -23.69 25.36
C LYS A 255 -12.86 -24.56 26.46
#